data_788d72217b620595f1b8eb7cd1441824
#
_entry.id   788d72217b620595f1b8eb7cd1441824
#
_cell.length_a   1.000
_cell.length_b   1.000
_cell.length_c   1.000
_cell.angle_alpha   90.00
_cell.angle_beta   90.00
_cell.angle_gamma   90.00
#
_symmetry.space_group_name_H-M   'P 1'
#
loop_
_entity.id
_entity.type
_entity.pdbx_description
1 polymer ?
#
loop_
_entity_poly.entity_id
_entity_poly.type
_entity_poly.pdbx_seq_one_letter_code
_entity_poly.pdbx_strand_id
1 'polypeptide(L)'
;MSELAIKIRIADRDYPMRVDVQDEERLRLAGRLLGDKVREFREGYGIQDKQDLLAMIALATMADQLKVSKEKDGTDAALTERLARFDELLSGVTLRG
;
A
#
# COMPACT_ATOMS: atom_id res chain seq x y z
N MET A 1 -7.59 2.73 22.33
CA MET A 1 -7.58 3.25 20.98
C MET A 1 -8.71 2.71 20.17
N SER A 2 -9.28 3.57 19.38
CA SER A 2 -10.48 3.20 18.62
C SER A 2 -10.11 2.52 17.32
N GLU A 3 -10.80 1.42 17.04
CA GLU A 3 -10.70 0.74 15.75
C GLU A 3 -11.98 0.94 14.98
N LEU A 4 -11.83 0.93 13.68
CA LEU A 4 -12.95 1.14 12.76
C LEU A 4 -12.96 0.02 11.73
N ALA A 5 -14.14 -0.52 11.46
CA ALA A 5 -14.29 -1.53 10.40
C ALA A 5 -14.50 -0.79 9.08
N ILE A 6 -13.65 -1.06 8.12
CA ILE A 6 -13.75 -0.47 6.78
C ILE A 6 -13.59 -1.55 5.72
N LYS A 7 -13.88 -1.18 4.49
CA LYS A 7 -13.74 -2.08 3.35
C LYS A 7 -12.97 -1.34 2.26
N ILE A 8 -11.88 -1.92 1.81
CA ILE A 8 -11.05 -1.34 0.75
C ILE A 8 -11.14 -2.23 -0.47
N ARG A 9 -11.48 -1.64 -1.61
CA ARG A 9 -11.55 -2.40 -2.86
C ARG A 9 -10.21 -2.33 -3.59
N ILE A 10 -9.65 -3.49 -3.88
CA ILE A 10 -8.38 -3.61 -4.60
C ILE A 10 -8.55 -4.66 -5.69
N ALA A 11 -8.29 -4.28 -6.93
CA ALA A 11 -8.26 -5.20 -8.07
C ALA A 11 -9.52 -6.07 -8.16
N ASP A 12 -10.69 -5.46 -8.07
CA ASP A 12 -12.00 -6.09 -8.20
C ASP A 12 -12.41 -6.94 -6.98
N ARG A 13 -11.67 -6.84 -5.89
CA ARG A 13 -12.00 -7.59 -4.68
C ARG A 13 -12.08 -6.63 -3.50
N ASP A 14 -13.06 -6.85 -2.64
CA ASP A 14 -13.24 -6.06 -1.43
C ASP A 14 -12.52 -6.73 -0.26
N TYR A 15 -11.79 -5.91 0.48
CA TYR A 15 -11.04 -6.39 1.65
C TYR A 15 -11.57 -5.72 2.90
N PRO A 16 -12.43 -6.41 3.66
CA PRO A 16 -12.88 -5.87 4.94
C PRO A 16 -11.75 -5.96 5.95
N MET A 17 -11.58 -4.89 6.72
CA MET A 17 -10.49 -4.82 7.67
C MET A 17 -10.85 -3.92 8.83
N ARG A 18 -10.14 -4.09 9.95
CA ARG A 18 -10.24 -3.21 11.09
C ARG A 18 -8.96 -2.41 11.16
N VAL A 19 -9.10 -1.11 11.30
CA VAL A 19 -7.96 -0.19 11.27
C VAL A 19 -8.11 0.84 12.39
N ASP A 20 -7.02 1.47 12.77
CA ASP A 20 -7.09 2.60 13.68
C ASP A 20 -7.83 3.74 12.99
N VAL A 21 -8.66 4.45 13.76
CA VAL A 21 -9.43 5.57 13.24
C VAL A 21 -8.53 6.60 12.55
N GLN A 22 -7.36 6.85 13.14
CA GLN A 22 -6.45 7.84 12.58
C GLN A 22 -5.80 7.41 11.27
N ASP A 23 -5.88 6.14 10.93
CA ASP A 23 -5.31 5.63 9.67
C ASP A 23 -6.35 5.51 8.55
N GLU A 24 -7.63 5.68 8.87
CA GLU A 24 -8.71 5.41 7.92
C GLU A 24 -8.58 6.20 6.63
N GLU A 25 -8.43 7.51 6.75
CA GLU A 25 -8.40 8.38 5.57
C GLU A 25 -7.23 8.05 4.65
N ARG A 26 -6.07 7.82 5.26
CA ARG A 26 -4.86 7.48 4.52
C ARG A 26 -5.00 6.14 3.83
N LEU A 27 -5.61 5.15 4.50
CA LEU A 27 -5.80 3.83 3.90
C LEU A 27 -6.81 3.86 2.77
N ARG A 28 -7.87 4.67 2.90
CA ARG A 28 -8.83 4.82 1.81
C ARG A 28 -8.20 5.48 0.58
N LEU A 29 -7.38 6.50 0.81
CA LEU A 29 -6.65 7.14 -0.28
C LEU A 29 -5.69 6.16 -0.93
N ALA A 30 -4.96 5.40 -0.12
CA ALA A 30 -4.02 4.39 -0.63
C ALA A 30 -4.75 3.37 -1.50
N GLY A 31 -5.94 2.95 -1.10
CA GLY A 31 -6.74 2.02 -1.88
C GLY A 31 -7.13 2.59 -3.24
N ARG A 32 -7.52 3.85 -3.29
CA ARG A 32 -7.85 4.49 -4.56
C ARG A 32 -6.63 4.61 -5.48
N LEU A 33 -5.51 5.03 -4.91
CA LEU A 33 -4.27 5.16 -5.70
C LEU A 33 -3.81 3.80 -6.20
N LEU A 34 -3.97 2.77 -5.40
CA LEU A 34 -3.63 1.42 -5.80
C LEU A 34 -4.52 0.96 -6.97
N GLY A 35 -5.82 1.26 -6.89
CA GLY A 35 -6.74 0.96 -7.99
C GLY A 35 -6.35 1.64 -9.28
N ASP A 36 -5.90 2.90 -9.20
CA ASP A 36 -5.43 3.64 -10.37
C ASP A 36 -4.19 2.97 -10.96
N LYS A 37 -3.28 2.51 -10.11
CA LYS A 37 -2.06 1.83 -10.56
C LYS A 37 -2.40 0.49 -11.22
N VAL A 38 -3.38 -0.22 -10.70
CA VAL A 38 -3.82 -1.48 -11.31
C VAL A 38 -4.28 -1.22 -12.75
N ARG A 39 -5.10 -0.19 -12.96
CA ARG A 39 -5.56 0.14 -14.31
C ARG A 39 -4.40 0.56 -15.20
N GLU A 40 -3.52 1.41 -14.68
CA GLU A 40 -2.37 1.90 -15.42
C GLU A 40 -1.48 0.76 -15.92
N PHE A 41 -1.17 -0.19 -15.03
CA PHE A 41 -0.30 -1.30 -15.37
C PHE A 41 -0.99 -2.28 -16.31
N ARG A 42 -2.30 -2.49 -16.12
CA ARG A 42 -3.06 -3.37 -17.00
C ARG A 42 -3.11 -2.82 -18.43
N GLU A 43 -3.40 -1.53 -18.56
CA GLU A 43 -3.56 -0.90 -19.86
C GLU A 43 -2.22 -0.55 -20.50
N GLY A 44 -1.27 -0.06 -19.69
CA GLY A 44 0.00 0.39 -20.22
C GLY A 44 0.97 -0.71 -20.55
N TYR A 45 0.98 -1.79 -19.78
CA TYR A 45 1.92 -2.89 -19.94
C TYR A 45 1.26 -4.19 -20.39
N GLY A 46 -0.06 -4.20 -20.52
CA GLY A 46 -0.77 -5.40 -20.97
C GLY A 46 -0.75 -6.56 -20.01
N ILE A 47 -0.50 -6.30 -18.72
CA ILE A 47 -0.45 -7.34 -17.71
C ILE A 47 -1.89 -7.72 -17.34
N GLN A 48 -2.27 -8.97 -17.58
CA GLN A 48 -3.63 -9.43 -17.33
C GLN A 48 -3.80 -10.17 -16.02
N ASP A 49 -2.75 -10.88 -15.59
CA ASP A 49 -2.82 -11.68 -14.36
C ASP A 49 -2.79 -10.75 -13.15
N LYS A 50 -3.77 -10.92 -12.26
CA LYS A 50 -3.91 -10.04 -11.10
C LYS A 50 -2.74 -10.16 -10.13
N GLN A 51 -2.22 -11.36 -9.95
CA GLN A 51 -1.06 -11.54 -9.08
C GLN A 51 0.16 -10.82 -9.64
N ASP A 52 0.37 -10.92 -10.95
CA ASP A 52 1.49 -10.24 -11.61
C ASP A 52 1.31 -8.72 -11.50
N LEU A 53 0.09 -8.22 -11.69
CA LEU A 53 -0.19 -6.80 -11.54
C LEU A 53 0.19 -6.31 -10.15
N LEU A 54 -0.28 -7.01 -9.14
CA LEU A 54 -0.02 -6.59 -7.76
C LEU A 54 1.46 -6.72 -7.40
N ALA A 55 2.13 -7.76 -7.90
CA ALA A 55 3.56 -7.94 -7.68
C ALA A 55 4.37 -6.80 -8.30
N MET A 56 4.03 -6.41 -9.51
CA MET A 56 4.75 -5.33 -10.19
C MET A 56 4.49 -3.99 -9.52
N ILE A 57 3.25 -3.75 -9.07
CA ILE A 57 2.92 -2.53 -8.34
C ILE A 57 3.68 -2.49 -7.02
N ALA A 58 3.73 -3.60 -6.31
CA ALA A 58 4.46 -3.68 -5.05
C ALA A 58 5.94 -3.39 -5.27
N LEU A 59 6.52 -3.97 -6.32
CA LEU A 59 7.93 -3.75 -6.64
C LEU A 59 8.18 -2.27 -6.94
N ALA A 60 7.34 -1.67 -7.77
CA ALA A 60 7.47 -0.26 -8.12
C ALA A 60 7.34 0.63 -6.89
N THR A 61 6.38 0.31 -6.02
CA THR A 61 6.16 1.08 -4.81
C THR A 61 7.36 1.02 -3.88
N MET A 62 7.92 -0.16 -3.70
CA MET A 62 9.11 -0.32 -2.86
C MET A 62 10.31 0.39 -3.45
N ALA A 63 10.48 0.32 -4.77
CA ALA A 63 11.57 1.02 -5.44
C ALA A 63 11.45 2.54 -5.24
N ASP A 64 10.23 3.07 -5.33
CA ASP A 64 9.99 4.48 -5.10
C ASP A 64 10.28 4.87 -3.64
N GLN A 65 9.92 4.02 -2.70
CA GLN A 65 10.22 4.26 -1.30
C GLN A 65 11.73 4.34 -1.06
N LEU A 66 12.47 3.43 -1.67
CA LEU A 66 13.93 3.43 -1.54
C LEU A 66 14.55 4.69 -2.14
N LYS A 67 14.03 5.13 -3.28
CA LYS A 67 14.51 6.34 -3.94
C LYS A 67 14.27 7.58 -3.08
N VAL A 68 13.05 7.74 -2.57
CA VAL A 68 12.70 8.89 -1.74
C VAL A 68 13.55 8.91 -0.48
N SER A 69 13.70 7.77 0.18
CA SER A 69 14.50 7.66 1.40
C SER A 69 15.95 8.07 1.14
N LYS A 70 16.53 7.57 0.04
CA LYS A 70 17.91 7.87 -0.31
C LYS A 70 18.09 9.35 -0.65
N GLU A 71 17.19 9.91 -1.43
CA GLU A 71 17.27 11.31 -1.83
C GLU A 71 17.11 12.25 -0.65
N LYS A 72 16.22 11.91 0.30
CA LYS A 72 15.89 12.78 1.39
C LYS A 72 16.95 12.79 2.49
N ASP A 73 17.41 11.62 2.87
CA ASP A 73 18.33 11.47 4.01
C ASP A 73 19.67 10.84 3.64
N GLY A 74 19.71 10.09 2.55
CA GLY A 74 20.92 9.48 2.07
C GLY A 74 21.52 8.45 3.00
N THR A 75 20.75 7.87 3.92
CA THR A 75 21.27 6.94 4.91
C THR A 75 20.41 5.68 5.01
N ASP A 76 21.08 4.59 5.42
CA ASP A 76 20.38 3.34 5.69
C ASP A 76 19.46 3.46 6.91
N ALA A 77 19.81 4.32 7.84
CA ALA A 77 18.99 4.54 9.04
C ALA A 77 17.63 5.10 8.66
N ALA A 78 17.59 6.05 7.73
CA ALA A 78 16.33 6.64 7.27
C ALA A 78 15.46 5.59 6.59
N LEU A 79 16.07 4.71 5.78
CA LEU A 79 15.36 3.63 5.13
C LEU A 79 14.78 2.67 6.15
N THR A 80 15.57 2.28 7.14
CA THR A 80 15.11 1.38 8.20
C THR A 80 13.93 1.97 8.94
N GLU A 81 13.98 3.26 9.22
CA GLU A 81 12.90 3.95 9.90
C GLU A 81 11.61 3.96 9.06
N ARG A 82 11.72 4.18 7.77
CA ARG A 82 10.54 4.17 6.90
C ARG A 82 9.92 2.78 6.82
N LEU A 83 10.74 1.75 6.75
CA LEU A 83 10.24 0.37 6.72
C LEU A 83 9.58 0.01 8.05
N ALA A 84 10.15 0.48 9.17
CA ALA A 84 9.55 0.25 10.48
C ALA A 84 8.17 0.92 10.58
N ARG A 85 8.02 2.12 10.04
CA ARG A 85 6.73 2.81 10.02
C ARG A 85 5.70 2.07 9.17
N PHE A 86 6.17 1.47 8.08
CA PHE A 86 5.32 0.65 7.23
C PHE A 86 4.79 -0.55 8.02
N ASP A 87 5.68 -1.21 8.77
CA ASP A 87 5.30 -2.33 9.62
C ASP A 87 4.30 -1.90 10.69
N GLU A 88 4.49 -0.74 11.28
CA GLU A 88 3.55 -0.22 12.27
C GLU A 88 2.16 -0.02 11.68
N LEU A 89 2.09 0.55 10.48
CA LEU A 89 0.82 0.76 9.81
C LEU A 89 0.12 -0.56 9.56
N LEU A 90 0.85 -1.53 9.02
CA LEU A 90 0.28 -2.85 8.72
C LEU A 90 -0.11 -3.60 9.98
N SER A 91 0.62 -3.39 11.08
CA SER A 91 0.28 -4.02 12.36
C SER A 91 -1.04 -3.51 12.91
N GLY A 92 -1.42 -2.28 12.56
CA GLY A 92 -2.71 -1.71 12.95
C GLY A 92 -3.86 -2.19 12.09
N VAL A 93 -3.60 -2.98 11.05
CA VAL A 93 -4.60 -3.48 10.12
C VAL A 93 -4.85 -4.96 10.38
N THR A 94 -6.12 -5.33 10.56
CA THR A 94 -6.52 -6.73 10.71
C THR A 94 -7.46 -7.07 9.57
N LEU A 95 -7.05 -8.02 8.75
CA LEU A 95 -7.89 -8.48 7.65
C LEU A 95 -8.93 -9.47 8.18
N ARG A 96 -10.15 -9.34 7.70
CA ARG A 96 -11.27 -10.19 8.07
C ARG A 96 -11.55 -11.08 6.87
N GLY A 97 -10.99 -12.24 6.93
CA GLY A 97 -11.02 -13.20 5.83
C GLY A 97 -12.34 -13.66 5.34
#